data_685f6a0256a91fafe597d4d878d9540b
#
_entry.id   685f6a0256a91fafe597d4d878d9540b
#
_cell.length_a   1.000
_cell.length_b   1.000
_cell.length_c   1.000
_cell.angle_alpha   90.00
_cell.angle_beta   90.00
_cell.angle_gamma   90.00
#
_symmetry.space_group_name_H-M   'P 1'
#
loop_
_entity.id
_entity.type
_entity.pdbx_description
1 polymer ?
#
loop_
_entity_poly.entity_id
_entity_poly.type
_entity_poly.pdbx_seq_one_letter_code
_entity_poly.pdbx_strand_id
1 'polypeptide(L)'
;MKKILGDLFRRIELNRNRLKDSMYLAKDLFDQNDSWPGDFQGRDILALTSLYKAYEGYDDKQKDVLKQLEDIFALLDQKVNRYGYFGKEFNGEYVNEQQVSSNSWFIRGLVNYYNITKNDKYLKQIKSIVDNFLVPISSFYERYPTQRKKQDLGGVSGFDDGTVINGWVLSTDIGCAFIMLDGISAAYEVYQDEKVKNIIELMINAFLKIDYLNLECQTHATLSCTRGIIRYSKYNKKYFNYAVRIFDDYLSKGMTYDYANINWFNRFTTWTEPCGIIDSMIIARKLYEITKEEKYLDVFNRIYTNSLRTFQRINGGAGCSTCAIKDNYLMKSYLYEAFFCCTMRLGDGLCYLTNFSIVNNENNLIINFPVKLEYEDDNISFLLDNEFYYNDNRIIINVTRLIKPIVLKIRLPKDSFVEKYDINGRWLEVNLTEEKEYVFNLKNNINSQNGILFFGDMLLTKKKEKMEHELFINKEVYSYVYDNSKFDERELDEKVQYVK
;
A
#
# COMPACT_ATOMS: atom_id res chain seq x y z
N MET A 1 -12.52 -14.40 -15.38
CA MET A 1 -13.13 -13.42 -14.43
C MET A 1 -12.70 -13.78 -13.01
N LYS A 2 -12.49 -12.77 -12.16
CA LYS A 2 -12.18 -12.99 -10.74
C LYS A 2 -13.10 -12.09 -9.90
N LYS A 3 -13.67 -12.63 -8.84
CA LYS A 3 -14.56 -11.91 -7.94
C LYS A 3 -14.14 -12.14 -6.49
N ILE A 4 -13.70 -11.08 -5.84
CA ILE A 4 -13.27 -11.14 -4.44
C ILE A 4 -14.48 -11.20 -3.52
N LEU A 5 -14.40 -12.02 -2.48
CA LEU A 5 -15.42 -12.22 -1.46
C LEU A 5 -14.79 -12.07 -0.06
N GLY A 6 -15.56 -12.38 0.98
CA GLY A 6 -15.08 -12.50 2.36
C GLY A 6 -14.53 -11.20 2.95
N ASP A 7 -13.48 -11.31 3.77
CA ASP A 7 -12.91 -10.19 4.52
C ASP A 7 -12.33 -9.10 3.62
N LEU A 8 -11.60 -9.49 2.57
CA LEU A 8 -11.04 -8.50 1.64
C LEU A 8 -12.12 -7.70 0.93
N PHE A 9 -13.21 -8.34 0.49
CA PHE A 9 -14.34 -7.63 -0.13
C PHE A 9 -15.01 -6.68 0.87
N ARG A 10 -15.24 -7.12 2.10
CA ARG A 10 -15.77 -6.27 3.16
C ARG A 10 -14.91 -5.02 3.39
N ARG A 11 -13.58 -5.15 3.38
CA ARG A 11 -12.66 -4.03 3.50
C ARG A 11 -12.73 -3.04 2.35
N ILE A 12 -12.89 -3.56 1.12
CA ILE A 12 -13.10 -2.74 -0.07
C ILE A 12 -14.41 -1.94 0.07
N GLU A 13 -15.49 -2.60 0.48
CA GLU A 13 -16.79 -1.95 0.68
C GLU A 13 -16.75 -0.87 1.76
N LEU A 14 -16.10 -1.14 2.89
CA LEU A 14 -15.94 -0.15 3.94
C LEU A 14 -15.19 1.08 3.43
N ASN A 15 -14.04 0.89 2.75
CA ASN A 15 -13.28 2.01 2.20
C ASN A 15 -14.06 2.76 1.12
N ARG A 16 -14.77 2.05 0.22
CA ARG A 16 -15.64 2.68 -0.78
C ARG A 16 -16.74 3.51 -0.14
N ASN A 17 -17.37 3.02 0.92
CA ASN A 17 -18.41 3.76 1.64
C ASN A 17 -17.85 5.02 2.29
N ARG A 18 -16.63 4.95 2.87
CA ARG A 18 -15.95 6.14 3.43
C ARG A 18 -15.66 7.19 2.36
N LEU A 19 -15.26 6.77 1.15
CA LEU A 19 -15.00 7.67 0.03
C LEU A 19 -16.29 8.19 -0.67
N LYS A 20 -17.48 7.92 -0.12
CA LYS A 20 -18.75 8.56 -0.49
C LYS A 20 -19.11 9.74 0.42
N ASP A 21 -18.36 9.97 1.48
CA ASP A 21 -18.60 11.13 2.34
C ASP A 21 -18.32 12.43 1.57
N SER A 22 -19.02 13.51 1.94
CA SER A 22 -19.07 14.74 1.15
C SER A 22 -17.70 15.29 0.76
N MET A 23 -16.71 15.21 1.66
CA MET A 23 -15.36 15.71 1.42
C MET A 23 -14.64 15.04 0.24
N TYR A 24 -15.04 13.83 -0.16
CA TYR A 24 -14.47 13.09 -1.30
C TYR A 24 -15.32 13.23 -2.57
N LEU A 25 -16.46 13.92 -2.51
CA LEU A 25 -17.29 14.17 -3.67
C LEU A 25 -16.83 15.43 -4.41
N ALA A 26 -17.05 15.47 -5.72
CA ALA A 26 -16.58 16.52 -6.61
C ALA A 26 -16.87 17.95 -6.10
N LYS A 27 -18.00 18.16 -5.40
CA LYS A 27 -18.41 19.47 -4.87
C LYS A 27 -17.43 20.00 -3.80
N ASP A 28 -17.02 19.13 -2.87
CA ASP A 28 -16.27 19.52 -1.68
C ASP A 28 -14.78 19.12 -1.78
N LEU A 29 -14.45 18.20 -2.70
CA LEU A 29 -13.11 17.67 -2.91
C LEU A 29 -12.07 18.77 -3.19
N PHE A 30 -12.43 19.77 -3.98
CA PHE A 30 -11.51 20.82 -4.41
C PHE A 30 -11.39 21.98 -3.41
N ASP A 31 -12.16 21.96 -2.33
CA ASP A 31 -12.09 22.95 -1.27
C ASP A 31 -11.13 22.53 -0.14
N GLN A 32 -10.49 21.35 -0.32
CA GLN A 32 -9.56 20.78 0.65
C GLN A 32 -8.14 21.31 0.42
N ASN A 33 -7.55 21.74 1.52
CA ASN A 33 -6.14 22.01 1.82
C ASN A 33 -5.23 22.67 0.77
N ASP A 34 -4.84 23.91 1.02
CA ASP A 34 -3.91 24.70 0.19
C ASP A 34 -2.43 24.39 0.43
N SER A 35 -2.04 23.80 1.58
CA SER A 35 -0.62 23.56 1.92
C SER A 35 0.00 22.41 1.11
N TRP A 36 -0.81 21.45 0.64
CA TRP A 36 -0.42 20.36 -0.24
C TRP A 36 -1.25 20.38 -1.52
N PRO A 37 -0.97 21.32 -2.45
CA PRO A 37 -1.86 21.53 -3.61
C PRO A 37 -1.97 20.30 -4.49
N GLY A 38 -3.16 19.70 -4.54
CA GLY A 38 -3.44 18.51 -5.34
C GLY A 38 -3.17 17.17 -4.65
N ASP A 39 -2.70 17.15 -3.40
CA ASP A 39 -2.45 15.89 -2.67
C ASP A 39 -3.77 15.14 -2.41
N PHE A 40 -4.75 15.84 -1.82
CA PHE A 40 -6.05 15.27 -1.52
C PHE A 40 -6.76 14.79 -2.79
N GLN A 41 -6.83 15.65 -3.80
CA GLN A 41 -7.48 15.38 -5.08
C GLN A 41 -6.80 14.23 -5.85
N GLY A 42 -5.47 14.26 -5.91
CA GLY A 42 -4.68 13.23 -6.58
C GLY A 42 -4.81 11.86 -5.91
N ARG A 43 -4.82 11.82 -4.58
CA ARG A 43 -5.00 10.58 -3.82
C ARG A 43 -6.42 10.05 -3.96
N ASP A 44 -7.44 10.91 -3.98
CA ASP A 44 -8.83 10.46 -4.15
C ASP A 44 -9.06 9.88 -5.55
N ILE A 45 -8.59 10.56 -6.60
CA ILE A 45 -8.64 10.01 -7.96
C ILE A 45 -7.88 8.67 -8.05
N LEU A 46 -6.71 8.56 -7.41
CA LEU A 46 -5.96 7.30 -7.37
C LEU A 46 -6.73 6.20 -6.64
N ALA A 47 -7.36 6.52 -5.50
CA ALA A 47 -8.18 5.59 -4.74
C ALA A 47 -9.37 5.09 -5.55
N LEU A 48 -10.15 6.00 -6.12
CA LEU A 48 -11.33 5.65 -6.91
C LEU A 48 -10.98 4.83 -8.15
N THR A 49 -9.93 5.21 -8.90
CA THR A 49 -9.47 4.43 -10.06
C THR A 49 -8.94 3.05 -9.65
N SER A 50 -8.39 2.92 -8.46
CA SER A 50 -7.94 1.64 -7.92
C SER A 50 -9.12 0.78 -7.47
N LEU A 51 -10.11 1.37 -6.78
CA LEU A 51 -11.33 0.68 -6.39
C LEU A 51 -12.15 0.21 -7.60
N TYR A 52 -12.21 1.01 -8.67
CA TYR A 52 -12.82 0.58 -9.94
C TYR A 52 -12.21 -0.76 -10.41
N LYS A 53 -10.90 -0.90 -10.37
CA LYS A 53 -10.21 -2.14 -10.73
C LYS A 53 -10.45 -3.26 -9.70
N ALA A 54 -10.52 -2.91 -8.41
CA ALA A 54 -10.77 -3.88 -7.35
C ALA A 54 -12.17 -4.50 -7.41
N TYR A 55 -13.13 -3.82 -8.04
CA TYR A 55 -14.49 -4.31 -8.29
C TYR A 55 -14.62 -5.15 -9.57
N GLU A 56 -13.56 -5.77 -10.05
CA GLU A 56 -13.66 -6.75 -11.13
C GLU A 56 -14.74 -7.81 -10.81
N GLY A 57 -15.68 -8.02 -11.73
CA GLY A 57 -16.82 -8.93 -11.53
C GLY A 57 -18.03 -8.29 -10.80
N TYR A 58 -18.02 -6.99 -10.52
CA TYR A 58 -19.09 -6.25 -9.88
C TYR A 58 -19.45 -4.99 -10.70
N ASP A 59 -20.12 -5.20 -11.84
CA ASP A 59 -20.37 -4.14 -12.83
C ASP A 59 -21.09 -2.90 -12.27
N ASP A 60 -22.08 -3.10 -11.40
CA ASP A 60 -22.84 -1.97 -10.83
C ASP A 60 -21.97 -1.14 -9.88
N LYS A 61 -21.02 -1.78 -9.16
CA LYS A 61 -20.07 -1.08 -8.29
C LYS A 61 -19.02 -0.34 -9.10
N GLN A 62 -18.54 -0.93 -10.20
CA GLN A 62 -17.66 -0.25 -11.14
C GLN A 62 -18.33 1.01 -11.74
N LYS A 63 -19.59 0.92 -12.14
CA LYS A 63 -20.36 2.07 -12.64
C LYS A 63 -20.53 3.17 -11.60
N ASP A 64 -20.80 2.80 -10.33
CA ASP A 64 -20.93 3.74 -9.21
C ASP A 64 -19.62 4.51 -8.95
N VAL A 65 -18.48 3.82 -8.99
CA VAL A 65 -17.17 4.46 -8.87
C VAL A 65 -16.86 5.34 -10.07
N LEU A 66 -17.13 4.86 -11.27
CA LEU A 66 -16.86 5.61 -12.50
C LEU A 66 -17.67 6.90 -12.54
N LYS A 67 -18.94 6.88 -12.10
CA LYS A 67 -19.77 8.07 -11.99
C LYS A 67 -19.16 9.14 -11.09
N GLN A 68 -18.63 8.77 -9.92
CA GLN A 68 -17.95 9.72 -9.03
C GLN A 68 -16.69 10.30 -9.68
N LEU A 69 -15.91 9.47 -10.38
CA LEU A 69 -14.75 9.94 -11.15
C LEU A 69 -15.15 10.94 -12.24
N GLU A 70 -16.21 10.63 -13.01
CA GLU A 70 -16.71 11.53 -14.06
C GLU A 70 -17.13 12.89 -13.49
N ASP A 71 -17.80 12.91 -12.33
CA ASP A 71 -18.21 14.15 -11.65
C ASP A 71 -16.98 14.97 -11.19
N ILE A 72 -15.91 14.31 -10.68
CA ILE A 72 -14.65 14.97 -10.32
C ILE A 72 -13.97 15.55 -11.56
N PHE A 73 -13.86 14.77 -12.63
CA PHE A 73 -13.17 15.20 -13.85
C PHE A 73 -13.95 16.28 -14.63
N ALA A 74 -15.26 16.40 -14.44
CA ALA A 74 -16.05 17.48 -15.00
C ALA A 74 -15.67 18.87 -14.42
N LEU A 75 -15.18 18.91 -13.18
CA LEU A 75 -14.74 20.16 -12.53
C LEU A 75 -13.25 20.39 -12.62
N LEU A 76 -12.44 19.39 -12.94
CA LEU A 76 -11.00 19.40 -12.80
C LEU A 76 -10.32 20.53 -13.57
N ASP A 77 -10.73 20.81 -14.82
CA ASP A 77 -10.11 21.84 -15.67
C ASP A 77 -10.22 23.26 -15.07
N GLN A 78 -11.22 23.50 -14.20
CA GLN A 78 -11.41 24.78 -13.51
C GLN A 78 -10.59 24.89 -12.21
N LYS A 79 -10.03 23.76 -11.74
CA LYS A 79 -9.37 23.64 -10.43
C LYS A 79 -7.85 23.49 -10.52
N VAL A 80 -7.31 23.21 -11.69
CA VAL A 80 -5.88 23.19 -11.98
C VAL A 80 -5.44 24.51 -12.63
N ASN A 81 -4.14 24.79 -12.58
CA ASN A 81 -3.60 25.96 -13.29
C ASN A 81 -3.61 25.74 -14.83
N ARG A 82 -3.23 26.78 -15.60
CA ARG A 82 -3.28 26.71 -17.07
C ARG A 82 -2.45 25.60 -17.71
N TYR A 83 -1.51 25.03 -16.96
CA TYR A 83 -0.66 23.91 -17.41
C TYR A 83 -1.21 22.55 -16.96
N GLY A 84 -2.32 22.55 -16.23
CA GLY A 84 -3.03 21.34 -15.83
C GLY A 84 -2.50 20.64 -14.57
N TYR A 85 -1.71 21.33 -13.71
CA TYR A 85 -1.27 20.82 -12.41
C TYR A 85 -1.80 21.67 -11.25
N PHE A 86 -1.76 21.14 -10.04
CA PHE A 86 -2.21 21.85 -8.84
C PHE A 86 -1.13 22.75 -8.26
N GLY A 87 -1.58 23.88 -7.71
CA GLY A 87 -0.72 24.85 -7.04
C GLY A 87 -0.22 25.96 -7.97
N LYS A 88 0.70 26.75 -7.43
CA LYS A 88 1.24 27.92 -8.14
C LYS A 88 2.10 27.48 -9.32
N GLU A 89 2.01 28.27 -10.40
CA GLU A 89 2.91 28.09 -11.54
C GLU A 89 4.36 28.37 -11.11
N PHE A 90 5.26 27.52 -11.58
CA PHE A 90 6.68 27.68 -11.31
C PHE A 90 7.20 28.97 -11.93
N ASN A 91 7.80 29.84 -11.12
CA ASN A 91 8.28 31.17 -11.52
C ASN A 91 9.80 31.23 -11.80
N GLY A 92 10.51 30.11 -11.70
CA GLY A 92 11.96 30.04 -11.88
C GLY A 92 12.80 30.20 -10.62
N GLU A 93 12.21 30.55 -9.48
CA GLU A 93 12.96 30.91 -8.26
C GLU A 93 12.98 29.77 -7.23
N TYR A 94 11.79 29.24 -6.87
CA TYR A 94 11.64 28.30 -5.77
C TYR A 94 10.80 27.10 -6.18
N VAL A 95 11.16 25.93 -5.64
CA VAL A 95 10.42 24.68 -5.76
C VAL A 95 9.94 24.26 -4.39
N ASN A 96 8.63 24.09 -4.22
CA ASN A 96 8.05 23.62 -2.96
C ASN A 96 7.97 22.08 -2.95
N GLU A 97 8.58 21.44 -1.95
CA GLU A 97 8.59 19.98 -1.80
C GLU A 97 7.18 19.38 -1.73
N GLN A 98 6.25 20.05 -1.03
CA GLN A 98 4.88 19.61 -0.88
C GLN A 98 4.12 19.66 -2.21
N GLN A 99 4.27 20.73 -2.98
CA GLN A 99 3.64 20.83 -4.30
C GLN A 99 4.15 19.76 -5.27
N VAL A 100 5.45 19.48 -5.25
CA VAL A 100 6.04 18.41 -6.08
C VAL A 100 5.49 17.05 -5.67
N SER A 101 5.49 16.75 -4.37
CA SER A 101 4.94 15.51 -3.82
C SER A 101 3.47 15.30 -4.21
N SER A 102 2.66 16.33 -4.01
CA SER A 102 1.20 16.30 -4.26
C SER A 102 0.87 15.96 -5.71
N ASN A 103 1.58 16.61 -6.65
CA ASN A 103 1.38 16.36 -8.08
C ASN A 103 1.83 14.95 -8.51
N SER A 104 2.64 14.25 -7.72
CA SER A 104 2.92 12.83 -7.95
C SER A 104 1.66 11.96 -7.84
N TRP A 105 0.87 12.17 -6.79
CA TRP A 105 -0.39 11.44 -6.61
C TRP A 105 -1.38 11.75 -7.72
N PHE A 106 -1.44 13.02 -8.11
CA PHE A 106 -2.29 13.46 -9.20
C PHE A 106 -1.88 12.80 -10.54
N ILE A 107 -0.60 12.79 -10.90
CA ILE A 107 -0.11 12.09 -12.10
C ILE A 107 -0.46 10.59 -12.02
N ARG A 108 -0.30 9.94 -10.86
CA ARG A 108 -0.70 8.55 -10.65
C ARG A 108 -2.18 8.33 -10.92
N GLY A 109 -3.03 9.22 -10.38
CA GLY A 109 -4.48 9.22 -10.62
C GLY A 109 -4.82 9.38 -12.09
N LEU A 110 -4.22 10.37 -12.77
CA LEU A 110 -4.39 10.61 -14.21
C LEU A 110 -3.97 9.41 -15.07
N VAL A 111 -2.83 8.78 -14.77
CA VAL A 111 -2.36 7.57 -15.48
C VAL A 111 -3.37 6.43 -15.31
N ASN A 112 -3.88 6.22 -14.10
CA ASN A 112 -4.88 5.19 -13.87
C ASN A 112 -6.19 5.49 -14.62
N TYR A 113 -6.65 6.74 -14.60
CA TYR A 113 -7.88 7.13 -15.28
C TYR A 113 -7.75 7.07 -16.80
N TYR A 114 -6.60 7.48 -17.36
CA TYR A 114 -6.27 7.28 -18.77
C TYR A 114 -6.32 5.78 -19.14
N ASN A 115 -5.77 4.91 -18.30
CA ASN A 115 -5.78 3.46 -18.54
C ASN A 115 -7.20 2.85 -18.54
N ILE A 116 -8.13 3.43 -17.78
CA ILE A 116 -9.55 3.02 -17.75
C ILE A 116 -10.30 3.56 -18.98
N THR A 117 -10.16 4.86 -19.26
CA THR A 117 -11.00 5.55 -20.26
C THR A 117 -10.41 5.55 -21.66
N LYS A 118 -9.08 5.40 -21.78
CA LYS A 118 -8.29 5.60 -23.02
C LYS A 118 -8.50 6.96 -23.67
N ASN A 119 -8.91 7.97 -22.89
CA ASN A 119 -9.14 9.31 -23.39
C ASN A 119 -7.83 10.11 -23.43
N ASP A 120 -7.39 10.45 -24.63
CA ASP A 120 -6.11 11.18 -24.90
C ASP A 120 -6.03 12.57 -24.24
N LYS A 121 -7.15 13.16 -23.81
CA LYS A 121 -7.17 14.40 -23.03
C LYS A 121 -6.25 14.27 -21.81
N TYR A 122 -6.35 13.16 -21.08
CA TYR A 122 -5.59 12.95 -19.84
C TYR A 122 -4.13 12.64 -20.11
N LEU A 123 -3.81 11.95 -21.21
CA LEU A 123 -2.42 11.77 -21.65
C LEU A 123 -1.77 13.12 -22.03
N LYS A 124 -2.52 14.00 -22.73
CA LYS A 124 -2.07 15.37 -23.04
C LYS A 124 -1.85 16.19 -21.76
N GLN A 125 -2.72 16.05 -20.75
CA GLN A 125 -2.55 16.72 -19.46
C GLN A 125 -1.29 16.22 -18.73
N ILE A 126 -1.04 14.92 -18.68
CA ILE A 126 0.19 14.35 -18.09
C ILE A 126 1.42 14.93 -18.79
N LYS A 127 1.44 14.98 -20.12
CA LYS A 127 2.54 15.57 -20.90
C LYS A 127 2.72 17.06 -20.58
N SER A 128 1.64 17.83 -20.48
CA SER A 128 1.67 19.23 -20.11
C SER A 128 2.27 19.46 -18.73
N ILE A 129 1.91 18.63 -17.74
CA ILE A 129 2.50 18.67 -16.38
C ILE A 129 4.00 18.40 -16.45
N VAL A 130 4.43 17.40 -17.22
CA VAL A 130 5.85 17.10 -17.38
C VAL A 130 6.59 18.28 -18.02
N ASP A 131 6.10 18.80 -19.14
CA ASP A 131 6.78 19.84 -19.90
C ASP A 131 6.81 21.20 -19.17
N ASN A 132 5.76 21.56 -18.43
CA ASN A 132 5.62 22.89 -17.84
C ASN A 132 5.88 22.94 -16.33
N PHE A 133 5.99 21.79 -15.65
CA PHE A 133 6.34 21.71 -14.23
C PHE A 133 7.63 20.91 -14.01
N LEU A 134 7.66 19.63 -14.40
CA LEU A 134 8.77 18.75 -14.04
C LEU A 134 10.07 19.04 -14.81
N VAL A 135 9.99 19.38 -16.10
CA VAL A 135 11.16 19.79 -16.89
C VAL A 135 11.78 21.07 -16.32
N PRO A 136 11.01 22.16 -16.08
CA PRO A 136 11.56 23.40 -15.51
C PRO A 136 12.22 23.24 -14.14
N ILE A 137 11.66 22.38 -13.26
CA ILE A 137 12.22 22.18 -11.91
C ILE A 137 13.32 21.10 -11.87
N SER A 138 13.56 20.38 -12.95
CA SER A 138 14.45 19.21 -12.93
C SER A 138 15.86 19.52 -12.43
N SER A 139 16.45 20.65 -12.83
CA SER A 139 17.79 21.08 -12.40
C SER A 139 17.90 21.37 -10.90
N PHE A 140 16.78 21.60 -10.19
CA PHE A 140 16.80 21.79 -8.74
C PHE A 140 17.17 20.49 -8.00
N TYR A 141 16.91 19.32 -8.56
CA TYR A 141 17.32 18.05 -7.96
C TYR A 141 18.85 17.89 -7.88
N GLU A 142 19.63 18.51 -8.78
CA GLU A 142 21.10 18.47 -8.72
C GLU A 142 21.64 19.15 -7.46
N ARG A 143 20.92 20.15 -6.98
CA ARG A 143 21.24 20.96 -5.79
C ARG A 143 20.29 20.73 -4.62
N TYR A 144 19.55 19.59 -4.63
CA TYR A 144 18.70 19.23 -3.51
C TYR A 144 19.51 19.13 -2.22
N PRO A 145 19.04 19.69 -1.09
CA PRO A 145 19.81 19.72 0.16
C PRO A 145 19.93 18.31 0.74
N THR A 146 21.12 17.71 0.58
CA THR A 146 21.45 16.39 1.13
C THR A 146 21.85 16.44 2.61
N GLN A 147 22.08 17.64 3.14
CA GLN A 147 22.30 17.91 4.54
C GLN A 147 21.31 18.98 4.98
N ARG A 148 20.50 18.64 5.96
CA ARG A 148 19.56 19.54 6.61
C ARG A 148 19.90 19.63 8.07
N LYS A 149 19.64 20.77 8.72
CA LYS A 149 19.60 20.83 10.16
C LYS A 149 18.54 19.83 10.63
N LYS A 150 18.91 18.92 11.52
CA LYS A 150 17.97 18.02 12.16
C LYS A 150 16.84 18.86 12.75
N GLN A 151 15.63 18.66 12.26
CA GLN A 151 14.48 19.36 12.82
C GLN A 151 14.07 18.59 14.07
N ASP A 152 14.26 19.21 15.23
CA ASP A 152 13.69 18.74 16.49
C ASP A 152 12.22 19.19 16.55
N LEU A 153 11.42 18.67 15.65
CA LEU A 153 10.04 19.11 15.45
C LEU A 153 9.03 18.33 16.31
N GLY A 154 9.51 17.58 17.30
CA GLY A 154 8.64 16.89 18.23
C GLY A 154 7.57 15.99 17.60
N GLY A 155 7.83 15.50 16.38
CA GLY A 155 6.88 14.65 15.67
C GLY A 155 5.84 15.42 14.85
N VAL A 156 6.13 16.62 14.38
CA VAL A 156 5.25 17.40 13.48
C VAL A 156 5.47 16.94 12.04
N SER A 157 4.38 16.57 11.35
CA SER A 157 4.36 16.12 9.95
C SER A 157 3.47 17.03 9.10
N GLY A 158 3.78 17.16 7.82
CA GLY A 158 2.91 17.81 6.84
C GLY A 158 2.98 19.33 6.81
N PHE A 159 4.01 19.96 7.36
CA PHE A 159 4.15 21.42 7.38
C PHE A 159 5.29 21.90 6.51
N ASP A 160 5.09 23.09 5.90
CA ASP A 160 6.16 23.92 5.38
C ASP A 160 6.82 24.62 6.57
N ASP A 161 8.11 24.43 6.76
CA ASP A 161 8.82 25.05 7.90
C ASP A 161 9.35 26.46 7.60
N GLY A 162 9.05 26.99 6.39
CA GLY A 162 9.51 28.30 5.94
C GLY A 162 11.00 28.35 5.56
N THR A 163 11.71 27.22 5.65
CA THR A 163 13.14 27.17 5.32
C THR A 163 13.35 27.01 3.82
N VAL A 164 14.21 27.85 3.25
CA VAL A 164 14.61 27.74 1.85
C VAL A 164 16.10 27.43 1.75
N ILE A 165 16.43 26.30 1.12
CA ILE A 165 17.83 25.90 0.86
C ILE A 165 17.98 25.55 -0.63
N ASN A 166 18.94 26.17 -1.30
CA ASN A 166 19.24 25.94 -2.71
C ASN A 166 18.01 26.10 -3.64
N GLY A 167 17.06 26.96 -3.27
CA GLY A 167 15.82 27.19 -4.00
C GLY A 167 14.70 26.18 -3.69
N TRP A 168 14.90 25.23 -2.76
CA TRP A 168 13.87 24.36 -2.26
C TRP A 168 13.20 24.95 -1.02
N VAL A 169 11.88 25.09 -1.05
CA VAL A 169 11.04 25.34 0.12
C VAL A 169 10.80 23.99 0.78
N LEU A 170 11.28 23.84 2.02
CA LEU A 170 11.39 22.55 2.68
C LEU A 170 10.14 22.17 3.47
N SER A 171 9.83 20.89 3.48
CA SER A 171 8.77 20.29 4.31
C SER A 171 9.36 19.60 5.54
N THR A 172 8.55 19.51 6.61
CA THR A 172 8.84 18.66 7.77
C THR A 172 8.84 17.18 7.43
N ASP A 173 8.20 16.79 6.33
CA ASP A 173 8.26 15.44 5.77
C ASP A 173 9.49 15.28 4.87
N ILE A 174 10.64 15.10 5.52
CA ILE A 174 11.95 15.08 4.88
C ILE A 174 11.98 14.04 3.76
N GLY A 175 12.35 14.50 2.55
CA GLY A 175 12.44 13.65 1.36
C GLY A 175 11.14 13.55 0.55
N CYS A 176 10.06 14.23 0.93
CA CYS A 176 8.78 14.15 0.23
C CYS A 176 8.85 14.58 -1.24
N ALA A 177 9.79 15.45 -1.64
CA ALA A 177 10.03 15.80 -3.04
C ALA A 177 10.29 14.57 -3.94
N PHE A 178 10.86 13.49 -3.38
CA PHE A 178 11.16 12.26 -4.12
C PHE A 178 9.96 11.31 -4.26
N ILE A 179 8.81 11.61 -3.63
CA ILE A 179 7.54 10.92 -3.93
C ILE A 179 7.20 11.08 -5.42
N MET A 180 7.65 12.17 -6.06
CA MET A 180 7.45 12.40 -7.50
C MET A 180 8.01 11.25 -8.37
N LEU A 181 9.00 10.50 -7.91
CA LEU A 181 9.50 9.35 -8.66
C LEU A 181 8.43 8.29 -8.96
N ASP A 182 7.46 8.07 -8.04
CA ASP A 182 6.35 7.14 -8.32
C ASP A 182 5.42 7.69 -9.41
N GLY A 183 5.11 8.99 -9.38
CA GLY A 183 4.25 9.64 -10.39
C GLY A 183 4.89 9.69 -11.78
N ILE A 184 6.12 10.21 -11.88
CA ILE A 184 6.80 10.35 -13.17
C ILE A 184 7.17 8.99 -13.78
N SER A 185 7.51 7.99 -12.97
CA SER A 185 7.75 6.63 -13.47
C SER A 185 6.46 5.98 -13.98
N ALA A 186 5.31 6.27 -13.37
CA ALA A 186 4.02 5.83 -13.90
C ALA A 186 3.67 6.53 -15.23
N ALA A 187 3.98 7.81 -15.36
CA ALA A 187 3.84 8.53 -16.63
C ALA A 187 4.72 7.89 -17.73
N TYR A 188 5.95 7.50 -17.39
CA TYR A 188 6.86 6.83 -18.32
C TYR A 188 6.34 5.47 -18.80
N GLU A 189 5.55 4.76 -18.00
CA GLU A 189 4.90 3.50 -18.43
C GLU A 189 3.87 3.71 -19.56
N VAL A 190 3.23 4.88 -19.63
CA VAL A 190 2.19 5.17 -20.65
C VAL A 190 2.71 5.93 -21.86
N TYR A 191 3.77 6.70 -21.70
CA TYR A 191 4.47 7.30 -22.83
C TYR A 191 5.97 7.39 -22.53
N GLN A 192 6.77 6.73 -23.37
CA GLN A 192 8.21 6.69 -23.21
C GLN A 192 8.83 7.90 -23.96
N ASP A 193 9.31 8.87 -23.18
CA ASP A 193 9.93 10.10 -23.68
C ASP A 193 11.31 10.26 -23.03
N GLU A 194 12.32 10.64 -23.80
CA GLU A 194 13.70 10.82 -23.29
C GLU A 194 13.80 11.92 -22.23
N LYS A 195 12.98 12.97 -22.29
CA LYS A 195 12.94 13.99 -21.23
C LYS A 195 12.50 13.38 -19.91
N VAL A 196 11.41 12.58 -19.93
CA VAL A 196 10.89 11.90 -18.75
C VAL A 196 11.93 10.96 -18.17
N LYS A 197 12.59 10.17 -19.01
CA LYS A 197 13.68 9.28 -18.62
C LYS A 197 14.81 10.05 -17.92
N ASN A 198 15.27 11.15 -18.53
CA ASN A 198 16.35 11.96 -17.97
C ASN A 198 15.99 12.54 -16.60
N ILE A 199 14.75 13.03 -16.43
CA ILE A 199 14.26 13.54 -15.14
C ILE A 199 14.22 12.41 -14.09
N ILE A 200 13.72 11.22 -14.43
CA ILE A 200 13.70 10.08 -13.51
C ILE A 200 15.11 9.72 -13.05
N GLU A 201 16.05 9.60 -13.99
CA GLU A 201 17.43 9.24 -13.66
C GLU A 201 18.13 10.32 -12.83
N LEU A 202 17.85 11.58 -13.09
CA LEU A 202 18.36 12.72 -12.32
C LEU A 202 17.80 12.69 -10.89
N MET A 203 16.49 12.48 -10.72
CA MET A 203 15.86 12.34 -9.41
C MET A 203 16.42 11.16 -8.62
N ILE A 204 16.57 9.98 -9.25
CA ILE A 204 17.15 8.80 -8.59
C ILE A 204 18.58 9.11 -8.14
N ASN A 205 19.42 9.66 -9.03
CA ASN A 205 20.81 9.98 -8.71
C ASN A 205 20.92 11.05 -7.60
N ALA A 206 19.97 11.98 -7.51
CA ALA A 206 19.89 12.95 -6.41
C ALA A 206 19.52 12.27 -5.10
N PHE A 207 18.50 11.40 -5.10
CA PHE A 207 18.09 10.64 -3.90
C PHE A 207 19.20 9.74 -3.37
N LEU A 208 19.97 9.09 -4.23
CA LEU A 208 21.06 8.21 -3.84
C LEU A 208 22.23 8.92 -3.15
N LYS A 209 22.30 10.26 -3.19
CA LYS A 209 23.27 11.08 -2.45
C LYS A 209 22.82 11.38 -1.02
N ILE A 210 21.56 11.10 -0.68
CA ILE A 210 20.98 11.37 0.63
C ILE A 210 21.25 10.20 1.56
N ASP A 211 21.78 10.49 2.73
CA ASP A 211 21.78 9.53 3.85
C ASP A 211 20.41 9.59 4.56
N TYR A 212 19.43 8.89 3.97
CA TYR A 212 18.04 8.93 4.43
C TYR A 212 17.86 8.40 5.85
N LEU A 213 18.78 7.57 6.34
CA LEU A 213 18.74 7.07 7.71
C LEU A 213 19.19 8.12 8.72
N ASN A 214 20.36 8.74 8.49
CA ASN A 214 20.88 9.76 9.39
C ASN A 214 20.14 11.09 9.28
N LEU A 215 19.59 11.40 8.10
CA LEU A 215 18.74 12.58 7.90
C LEU A 215 17.33 12.39 8.49
N GLU A 216 17.01 11.17 8.94
CA GLU A 216 15.69 10.82 9.46
C GLU A 216 14.58 11.12 8.44
N CYS A 217 14.78 10.71 7.19
CA CYS A 217 13.75 10.89 6.16
C CYS A 217 12.44 10.21 6.57
N GLN A 218 11.33 10.77 6.12
CA GLN A 218 10.04 10.14 6.30
C GLN A 218 10.01 8.79 5.59
N THR A 219 9.58 7.74 6.29
CA THR A 219 9.58 6.37 5.74
C THR A 219 8.62 6.24 4.57
N HIS A 220 7.43 6.86 4.65
CA HIS A 220 6.47 6.90 3.53
C HIS A 220 7.09 7.55 2.28
N ALA A 221 7.73 8.72 2.42
CA ALA A 221 8.38 9.40 1.30
C ALA A 221 9.48 8.52 0.65
N THR A 222 10.32 7.88 1.48
CA THR A 222 11.37 6.97 1.02
C THR A 222 10.80 5.73 0.31
N LEU A 223 9.72 5.15 0.83
CA LEU A 223 9.08 3.98 0.20
C LEU A 223 8.37 4.36 -1.10
N SER A 224 7.71 5.52 -1.18
CA SER A 224 7.12 6.00 -2.43
C SER A 224 8.19 6.26 -3.50
N CYS A 225 9.32 6.86 -3.13
CA CYS A 225 10.51 6.95 -3.99
C CYS A 225 10.95 5.57 -4.48
N THR A 226 11.08 4.59 -3.58
CA THR A 226 11.49 3.22 -3.89
C THR A 226 10.52 2.54 -4.86
N ARG A 227 9.21 2.76 -4.74
CA ARG A 227 8.21 2.30 -5.71
C ARG A 227 8.49 2.83 -7.11
N GLY A 228 8.81 4.13 -7.22
CA GLY A 228 9.20 4.76 -8.48
C GLY A 228 10.45 4.14 -9.08
N ILE A 229 11.48 3.88 -8.26
CA ILE A 229 12.71 3.22 -8.69
C ILE A 229 12.43 1.79 -9.20
N ILE A 230 11.63 0.99 -8.48
CA ILE A 230 11.25 -0.36 -8.93
C ILE A 230 10.48 -0.31 -10.24
N ARG A 231 9.54 0.63 -10.39
CA ARG A 231 8.77 0.83 -11.62
C ARG A 231 9.69 1.12 -12.80
N TYR A 232 10.62 2.04 -12.61
CA TYR A 232 11.59 2.43 -13.65
C TYR A 232 12.64 1.35 -13.93
N SER A 233 12.96 0.49 -12.97
CA SER A 233 13.97 -0.58 -13.14
C SER A 233 13.60 -1.61 -14.21
N LYS A 234 12.33 -1.67 -14.65
CA LYS A 234 11.90 -2.45 -15.81
C LYS A 234 12.60 -1.98 -17.11
N TYR A 235 12.92 -0.68 -17.19
CA TYR A 235 13.54 -0.04 -18.35
C TYR A 235 15.06 0.12 -18.18
N ASN A 236 15.53 0.27 -16.93
CA ASN A 236 16.95 0.39 -16.59
C ASN A 236 17.29 -0.41 -15.33
N LYS A 237 17.72 -1.65 -15.55
CA LYS A 237 17.99 -2.63 -14.48
C LYS A 237 19.06 -2.19 -13.47
N LYS A 238 19.95 -1.23 -13.84
CA LYS A 238 21.01 -0.77 -12.93
C LYS A 238 20.47 -0.21 -11.60
N TYR A 239 19.24 0.29 -11.60
CA TYR A 239 18.63 0.90 -10.41
C TYR A 239 17.94 -0.12 -9.49
N PHE A 240 17.71 -1.35 -9.94
CA PHE A 240 16.96 -2.35 -9.16
C PHE A 240 17.61 -2.65 -7.80
N ASN A 241 18.92 -2.86 -7.77
CA ASN A 241 19.64 -3.18 -6.54
C ASN A 241 19.58 -2.04 -5.50
N TYR A 242 19.43 -0.80 -5.93
CA TYR A 242 19.23 0.33 -4.99
C TYR A 242 17.86 0.23 -4.30
N ALA A 243 16.81 -0.11 -5.04
CA ALA A 243 15.49 -0.30 -4.47
C ALA A 243 15.46 -1.47 -3.47
N VAL A 244 16.14 -2.58 -3.80
CA VAL A 244 16.31 -3.73 -2.89
C VAL A 244 16.98 -3.27 -1.59
N ARG A 245 18.13 -2.58 -1.69
CA ARG A 245 18.87 -2.09 -0.50
C ARG A 245 18.02 -1.15 0.37
N ILE A 246 17.33 -0.17 -0.25
CA ILE A 246 16.47 0.77 0.49
C ILE A 246 15.36 0.02 1.23
N PHE A 247 14.77 -0.99 0.60
CA PHE A 247 13.73 -1.78 1.23
C PHE A 247 14.27 -2.67 2.36
N ASP A 248 15.43 -3.29 2.19
CA ASP A 248 16.08 -4.08 3.26
C ASP A 248 16.49 -3.19 4.46
N ASP A 249 16.96 -1.96 4.21
CA ASP A 249 17.18 -0.96 5.26
C ASP A 249 15.86 -0.58 5.98
N TYR A 250 14.76 -0.41 5.23
CA TYR A 250 13.45 -0.17 5.82
C TYR A 250 12.97 -1.34 6.68
N LEU A 251 13.12 -2.58 6.21
CA LEU A 251 12.75 -3.76 7.00
C LEU A 251 13.47 -3.84 8.34
N SER A 252 14.72 -3.37 8.39
CA SER A 252 15.55 -3.42 9.61
C SER A 252 15.43 -2.21 10.51
N LYS A 253 15.10 -1.02 9.98
CA LYS A 253 15.22 0.27 10.67
C LYS A 253 13.97 1.16 10.61
N GLY A 254 13.01 0.83 9.75
CA GLY A 254 11.79 1.60 9.54
C GLY A 254 10.50 0.83 9.82
N MET A 255 10.57 -0.50 9.95
CA MET A 255 9.42 -1.37 10.19
C MET A 255 9.32 -1.71 11.68
N THR A 256 8.09 -1.75 12.19
CA THR A 256 7.78 -2.20 13.56
C THR A 256 7.60 -3.72 13.62
N TYR A 257 7.50 -4.29 14.84
CA TYR A 257 7.34 -5.73 15.03
C TYR A 257 5.99 -6.26 14.55
N ASP A 258 4.95 -5.42 14.49
CA ASP A 258 3.64 -5.75 13.92
C ASP A 258 3.54 -5.44 12.41
N TYR A 259 4.70 -5.29 11.75
CA TYR A 259 4.82 -5.01 10.31
C TYR A 259 4.18 -3.70 9.85
N ALA A 260 4.02 -2.74 10.78
CA ALA A 260 3.72 -1.35 10.48
C ALA A 260 5.03 -0.57 10.23
N ASN A 261 4.96 0.75 10.17
CA ASN A 261 6.13 1.61 10.02
C ASN A 261 6.28 2.58 11.19
N ILE A 262 7.50 3.04 11.43
CA ILE A 262 7.75 4.28 12.15
C ILE A 262 7.75 5.43 11.12
N ASN A 263 7.18 6.59 11.48
CA ASN A 263 6.97 7.64 10.50
C ASN A 263 8.27 8.25 9.95
N TRP A 264 9.32 8.36 10.75
CA TRP A 264 10.66 8.75 10.31
C TRP A 264 11.70 7.73 10.75
N PHE A 265 12.69 7.47 9.91
CA PHE A 265 13.80 6.60 10.31
C PHE A 265 14.44 7.08 11.62
N ASN A 266 14.86 6.11 12.45
CA ASN A 266 15.52 6.33 13.74
C ASN A 266 14.70 7.08 14.81
N ARG A 267 13.42 7.41 14.58
CA ARG A 267 12.53 8.03 15.58
C ARG A 267 11.54 7.02 16.12
N PHE A 268 11.94 6.21 17.06
CA PHE A 268 11.15 5.08 17.59
C PHE A 268 9.98 5.49 18.51
N THR A 269 9.82 6.77 18.83
CA THR A 269 8.74 7.29 19.70
C THR A 269 7.69 8.06 18.90
N THR A 270 7.56 7.78 17.61
CA THR A 270 6.61 8.42 16.71
C THR A 270 5.35 7.57 16.53
N TRP A 271 4.63 7.80 15.47
CA TRP A 271 3.45 7.02 15.11
C TRP A 271 3.65 6.24 13.82
N THR A 272 2.74 5.31 13.56
CA THR A 272 2.62 4.62 12.29
C THR A 272 1.86 5.50 11.30
N GLU A 273 2.25 5.45 10.03
CA GLU A 273 1.51 6.08 8.95
C GLU A 273 1.05 5.02 7.94
N PRO A 274 -0.28 4.79 7.79
CA PRO A 274 -0.81 3.76 6.89
C PRO A 274 -0.33 3.87 5.44
N CYS A 275 -0.01 5.08 4.95
CA CYS A 275 0.56 5.24 3.62
C CYS A 275 1.89 4.47 3.47
N GLY A 276 2.77 4.56 4.48
CA GLY A 276 4.03 3.80 4.49
C GLY A 276 3.83 2.29 4.58
N ILE A 277 2.80 1.85 5.33
CA ILE A 277 2.44 0.43 5.42
C ILE A 277 1.96 -0.09 4.04
N ILE A 278 1.12 0.66 3.35
CA ILE A 278 0.63 0.31 2.00
C ILE A 278 1.81 0.28 1.01
N ASP A 279 2.69 1.27 1.05
CA ASP A 279 3.85 1.30 0.16
C ASP A 279 4.79 0.11 0.40
N SER A 280 5.05 -0.24 1.66
CA SER A 280 5.89 -1.40 2.00
C SER A 280 5.29 -2.71 1.50
N MET A 281 3.97 -2.88 1.61
CA MET A 281 3.24 -4.03 1.07
C MET A 281 3.37 -4.11 -0.46
N ILE A 282 3.21 -2.99 -1.15
CA ILE A 282 3.33 -2.92 -2.61
C ILE A 282 4.76 -3.25 -3.06
N ILE A 283 5.77 -2.73 -2.36
CA ILE A 283 7.18 -3.01 -2.65
C ILE A 283 7.49 -4.48 -2.42
N ALA A 284 7.09 -5.05 -1.28
CA ALA A 284 7.30 -6.46 -0.96
C ALA A 284 6.73 -7.36 -2.07
N ARG A 285 5.49 -7.11 -2.50
CA ARG A 285 4.89 -7.80 -3.64
C ARG A 285 5.75 -7.67 -4.90
N LYS A 286 6.17 -6.44 -5.27
CA LYS A 286 6.94 -6.18 -6.49
C LYS A 286 8.31 -6.84 -6.46
N LEU A 287 8.98 -6.82 -5.35
CA LEU A 287 10.25 -7.52 -5.18
C LEU A 287 10.07 -9.03 -5.32
N TYR A 288 9.04 -9.61 -4.71
CA TYR A 288 8.72 -11.03 -4.92
C TYR A 288 8.40 -11.35 -6.40
N GLU A 289 7.61 -10.53 -7.08
CA GLU A 289 7.30 -10.73 -8.51
C GLU A 289 8.56 -10.76 -9.38
N ILE A 290 9.59 -9.98 -9.05
CA ILE A 290 10.83 -9.85 -9.82
C ILE A 290 11.88 -10.90 -9.41
N THR A 291 12.11 -11.05 -8.09
CA THR A 291 13.22 -11.88 -7.57
C THR A 291 12.82 -13.32 -7.30
N LYS A 292 11.52 -13.57 -7.08
CA LYS A 292 10.96 -14.84 -6.57
C LYS A 292 11.48 -15.23 -5.17
N GLU A 293 12.11 -14.29 -4.44
CA GLU A 293 12.57 -14.54 -3.08
C GLU A 293 11.39 -14.58 -2.10
N GLU A 294 11.18 -15.71 -1.46
CA GLU A 294 10.09 -15.99 -0.54
C GLU A 294 10.02 -15.01 0.65
N LYS A 295 11.16 -14.46 1.07
CA LYS A 295 11.21 -13.46 2.17
C LYS A 295 10.29 -12.26 1.91
N TYR A 296 10.16 -11.82 0.65
CA TYR A 296 9.31 -10.68 0.31
C TYR A 296 7.82 -11.05 0.32
N LEU A 297 7.48 -12.27 -0.09
CA LEU A 297 6.11 -12.75 0.02
C LEU A 297 5.70 -12.96 1.50
N ASP A 298 6.64 -13.37 2.36
CA ASP A 298 6.42 -13.46 3.81
C ASP A 298 6.14 -12.07 4.40
N VAL A 299 6.95 -11.07 4.05
CA VAL A 299 6.74 -9.69 4.48
C VAL A 299 5.38 -9.18 4.01
N PHE A 300 5.02 -9.40 2.74
CA PHE A 300 3.71 -9.04 2.19
C PHE A 300 2.55 -9.64 3.00
N ASN A 301 2.59 -10.94 3.25
CA ASN A 301 1.54 -11.64 4.00
C ASN A 301 1.43 -11.13 5.44
N ARG A 302 2.55 -10.85 6.09
CA ARG A 302 2.57 -10.33 7.47
C ARG A 302 2.11 -8.88 7.58
N ILE A 303 2.43 -8.04 6.59
CA ILE A 303 1.86 -6.68 6.52
C ILE A 303 0.34 -6.76 6.37
N TYR A 304 -0.16 -7.59 5.45
CA TYR A 304 -1.60 -7.78 5.29
C TYR A 304 -2.25 -8.26 6.58
N THR A 305 -1.70 -9.31 7.19
CA THR A 305 -2.28 -9.97 8.35
C THR A 305 -2.22 -9.13 9.62
N ASN A 306 -1.10 -8.41 9.88
CA ASN A 306 -0.86 -7.78 11.17
C ASN A 306 -1.04 -6.26 11.16
N SER A 307 -0.80 -5.57 10.04
CA SER A 307 -0.85 -4.12 9.98
C SER A 307 -2.07 -3.60 9.26
N LEU A 308 -2.32 -4.03 8.01
CA LEU A 308 -3.44 -3.51 7.23
C LEU A 308 -4.77 -3.75 7.94
N ARG A 309 -4.94 -4.95 8.50
CA ARG A 309 -6.16 -5.33 9.22
C ARG A 309 -6.37 -4.54 10.50
N THR A 310 -5.32 -3.95 11.07
CA THR A 310 -5.38 -3.18 12.31
C THR A 310 -5.50 -1.66 12.09
N PHE A 311 -5.03 -1.12 10.97
CA PHE A 311 -5.14 0.31 10.73
C PHE A 311 -6.45 0.73 10.04
N GLN A 312 -7.12 -0.19 9.33
CA GLN A 312 -8.43 0.14 8.75
C GLN A 312 -9.47 0.30 9.87
N ARG A 313 -10.14 1.43 9.90
CA ARG A 313 -11.16 1.77 10.90
C ARG A 313 -12.52 1.20 10.53
N ILE A 314 -13.41 1.14 11.50
CA ILE A 314 -14.79 0.65 11.31
C ILE A 314 -15.57 1.49 10.29
N ASN A 315 -15.27 2.79 10.18
CA ASN A 315 -15.83 3.69 9.18
C ASN A 315 -15.23 3.49 7.78
N GLY A 316 -14.26 2.59 7.62
CA GLY A 316 -13.58 2.28 6.37
C GLY A 316 -12.39 3.17 6.04
N GLY A 317 -12.07 4.14 6.90
CA GLY A 317 -10.87 4.96 6.79
C GLY A 317 -9.60 4.26 7.26
N ALA A 318 -8.48 4.94 7.20
CA ALA A 318 -7.18 4.46 7.67
C ALA A 318 -6.63 5.37 8.78
N GLY A 319 -6.32 4.77 9.92
CA GLY A 319 -5.91 5.49 11.11
C GLY A 319 -4.44 5.32 11.47
N CYS A 320 -3.83 6.41 11.93
CA CYS A 320 -2.52 6.41 12.56
C CYS A 320 -2.61 5.81 13.98
N SER A 321 -1.50 5.26 14.45
CA SER A 321 -1.39 4.71 15.81
C SER A 321 -0.02 5.03 16.37
N THR A 322 0.11 5.09 17.70
CA THR A 322 1.44 5.15 18.34
C THR A 322 2.23 3.88 17.99
N CYS A 323 3.55 3.97 17.94
CA CYS A 323 4.44 2.84 17.71
C CYS A 323 5.55 2.74 18.76
N ALA A 324 5.30 3.23 19.97
CA ALA A 324 6.28 3.16 21.05
C ALA A 324 6.43 1.72 21.56
N ILE A 325 7.67 1.23 21.60
CA ILE A 325 8.02 -0.03 22.27
C ILE A 325 8.65 0.34 23.61
N LYS A 326 7.99 -0.02 24.70
CA LYS A 326 8.48 0.19 26.06
C LYS A 326 8.32 -1.09 26.87
N ASP A 327 9.38 -1.55 27.52
CA ASP A 327 9.39 -2.71 28.43
C ASP A 327 8.78 -3.98 27.81
N ASN A 328 9.10 -4.27 26.57
CA ASN A 328 8.54 -5.39 25.79
C ASN A 328 7.04 -5.26 25.44
N TYR A 329 6.47 -4.08 25.60
CA TYR A 329 5.10 -3.80 25.20
C TYR A 329 5.12 -2.95 23.91
N LEU A 330 4.31 -3.32 22.95
CA LEU A 330 3.85 -2.38 21.95
C LEU A 330 2.73 -1.58 22.57
N MET A 331 2.99 -0.29 22.81
CA MET A 331 1.95 0.65 23.16
C MET A 331 1.29 1.08 21.86
N LYS A 332 0.18 0.46 21.50
CA LYS A 332 -0.61 0.86 20.35
C LYS A 332 -1.82 1.63 20.83
N SER A 333 -1.76 2.95 20.74
CA SER A 333 -2.89 3.85 20.93
C SER A 333 -3.30 4.41 19.60
N TYR A 334 -4.60 4.43 19.30
CA TYR A 334 -5.11 5.07 18.11
C TYR A 334 -5.06 6.58 18.29
N LEU A 335 -4.52 7.29 17.28
CA LEU A 335 -4.37 8.72 17.29
C LEU A 335 -5.54 9.39 16.57
N TYR A 336 -5.62 9.18 15.27
CA TYR A 336 -6.65 9.78 14.42
C TYR A 336 -6.79 9.03 13.11
N GLU A 337 -7.93 9.18 12.46
CA GLU A 337 -8.08 8.80 11.06
C GLU A 337 -7.36 9.83 10.18
N ALA A 338 -6.41 9.37 9.38
CA ALA A 338 -5.74 10.23 8.40
C ALA A 338 -6.60 10.33 7.11
N PHE A 339 -7.77 10.97 7.24
CA PHE A 339 -8.77 11.13 6.17
C PHE A 339 -8.20 11.88 4.96
N PHE A 340 -7.26 12.80 5.22
CA PHE A 340 -6.64 13.67 4.20
C PHE A 340 -5.58 12.97 3.34
N CYS A 341 -5.14 11.75 3.70
CA CYS A 341 -4.11 11.02 2.94
C CYS A 341 -4.31 9.49 2.97
N CYS A 342 -4.16 8.87 4.14
CA CYS A 342 -4.07 7.41 4.28
C CYS A 342 -5.38 6.69 3.94
N THR A 343 -6.54 7.30 4.24
CA THR A 343 -7.85 6.72 3.91
C THR A 343 -8.02 6.50 2.40
N MET A 344 -7.57 7.44 1.59
CA MET A 344 -7.56 7.31 0.13
C MET A 344 -6.49 6.31 -0.34
N ARG A 345 -5.29 6.34 0.27
CA ARG A 345 -4.23 5.38 -0.07
C ARG A 345 -4.62 3.92 0.21
N LEU A 346 -5.51 3.68 1.18
CA LEU A 346 -6.03 2.35 1.44
C LEU A 346 -6.70 1.75 0.20
N GLY A 347 -7.45 2.52 -0.58
CA GLY A 347 -8.05 2.06 -1.84
C GLY A 347 -7.02 1.52 -2.83
N ASP A 348 -5.87 2.21 -2.99
CA ASP A 348 -4.77 1.72 -3.82
C ASP A 348 -4.19 0.40 -3.27
N GLY A 349 -3.99 0.30 -1.96
CA GLY A 349 -3.51 -0.91 -1.30
C GLY A 349 -4.45 -2.11 -1.49
N LEU A 350 -5.75 -1.91 -1.31
CA LEU A 350 -6.76 -2.96 -1.49
C LEU A 350 -6.80 -3.46 -2.94
N CYS A 351 -6.64 -2.57 -3.93
CA CYS A 351 -6.52 -2.96 -5.33
C CYS A 351 -5.27 -3.83 -5.58
N TYR A 352 -4.15 -3.50 -4.95
CA TYR A 352 -2.94 -4.33 -5.05
C TYR A 352 -3.13 -5.73 -4.46
N LEU A 353 -3.91 -5.86 -3.39
CA LEU A 353 -4.30 -7.16 -2.83
C LEU A 353 -5.18 -7.93 -3.83
N THR A 354 -6.25 -7.31 -4.35
CA THR A 354 -7.14 -8.00 -5.30
C THR A 354 -6.37 -8.51 -6.52
N ASN A 355 -5.48 -7.70 -7.07
CA ASN A 355 -4.70 -8.06 -8.27
C ASN A 355 -3.62 -9.12 -8.01
N PHE A 356 -3.36 -9.46 -6.74
CA PHE A 356 -2.36 -10.46 -6.36
C PHE A 356 -2.97 -11.70 -5.72
N SER A 357 -4.27 -11.71 -5.49
CA SER A 357 -4.98 -12.82 -4.82
C SER A 357 -4.83 -14.14 -5.56
N ILE A 358 -4.99 -14.10 -6.86
CA ILE A 358 -4.77 -15.25 -7.77
C ILE A 358 -3.96 -14.82 -8.98
N VAL A 359 -2.96 -15.60 -9.34
CA VAL A 359 -2.12 -15.39 -10.51
C VAL A 359 -2.19 -16.64 -11.38
N ASN A 360 -2.50 -16.47 -12.66
CA ASN A 360 -2.44 -17.54 -13.64
C ASN A 360 -1.03 -17.58 -14.25
N ASN A 361 -0.38 -18.73 -14.19
CA ASN A 361 0.95 -18.97 -14.74
C ASN A 361 0.90 -20.24 -15.59
N GLU A 362 0.58 -20.08 -16.87
CA GLU A 362 0.48 -21.09 -17.96
C GLU A 362 -0.26 -22.38 -17.58
N ASN A 363 0.25 -23.16 -16.61
CA ASN A 363 -0.32 -24.45 -16.18
C ASN A 363 -0.74 -24.49 -14.71
N ASN A 364 -0.60 -23.38 -13.99
CA ASN A 364 -0.89 -23.32 -12.57
C ASN A 364 -1.65 -22.06 -12.20
N LEU A 365 -2.58 -22.21 -11.27
CA LEU A 365 -3.17 -21.08 -10.56
C LEU A 365 -2.48 -20.93 -9.21
N ILE A 366 -2.10 -19.71 -8.83
CA ILE A 366 -1.30 -19.44 -7.64
C ILE A 366 -2.09 -18.49 -6.73
N ILE A 367 -2.38 -18.92 -5.52
CA ILE A 367 -3.02 -18.12 -4.45
C ILE A 367 -1.91 -17.66 -3.49
N ASN A 368 -1.68 -16.36 -3.42
CA ASN A 368 -0.50 -15.80 -2.74
C ASN A 368 -0.72 -15.48 -1.25
N PHE A 369 -1.96 -15.40 -0.80
CA PHE A 369 -2.32 -15.08 0.59
C PHE A 369 -3.75 -15.55 0.90
N PRO A 370 -4.16 -15.57 2.19
CA PRO A 370 -5.52 -15.94 2.58
C PRO A 370 -6.58 -15.02 1.98
N VAL A 371 -7.50 -15.58 1.22
CA VAL A 371 -8.57 -14.85 0.52
C VAL A 371 -9.76 -15.75 0.20
N LYS A 372 -10.95 -15.17 0.15
CA LYS A 372 -12.12 -15.83 -0.42
C LYS A 372 -12.44 -15.21 -1.79
N LEU A 373 -12.58 -16.05 -2.81
CA LEU A 373 -12.84 -15.58 -4.17
C LEU A 373 -13.60 -16.61 -5.04
N GLU A 374 -14.32 -16.12 -6.02
CA GLU A 374 -14.75 -16.88 -7.19
C GLU A 374 -13.76 -16.61 -8.34
N TYR A 375 -13.41 -17.67 -9.05
CA TYR A 375 -12.56 -17.59 -10.22
C TYR A 375 -13.19 -18.38 -11.38
N GLU A 376 -13.12 -17.80 -12.56
CA GLU A 376 -13.57 -18.43 -13.80
C GLU A 376 -12.70 -18.00 -14.97
N ASP A 377 -12.27 -19.00 -15.75
CA ASP A 377 -11.65 -18.83 -17.06
C ASP A 377 -12.21 -19.89 -18.03
N ASP A 378 -11.60 -20.03 -19.21
CA ASP A 378 -12.07 -20.99 -20.23
C ASP A 378 -11.95 -22.45 -19.76
N ASN A 379 -11.05 -22.76 -18.82
CA ASN A 379 -10.78 -24.12 -18.37
C ASN A 379 -11.52 -24.50 -17.08
N ILE A 380 -11.67 -23.59 -16.13
CA ILE A 380 -12.13 -23.90 -14.78
C ILE A 380 -13.01 -22.80 -14.21
N SER A 381 -13.98 -23.21 -13.37
CA SER A 381 -14.72 -22.33 -12.47
C SER A 381 -14.71 -22.93 -11.07
N PHE A 382 -14.37 -22.14 -10.05
CA PHE A 382 -14.38 -22.56 -8.66
C PHE A 382 -14.61 -21.42 -7.68
N LEU A 383 -15.11 -21.78 -6.49
CA LEU A 383 -15.10 -20.96 -5.28
C LEU A 383 -13.95 -21.44 -4.39
N LEU A 384 -13.07 -20.52 -4.00
CA LEU A 384 -12.04 -20.74 -2.99
C LEU A 384 -12.41 -20.01 -1.70
N ASP A 385 -12.29 -20.70 -0.56
CA ASP A 385 -12.26 -20.12 0.78
C ASP A 385 -11.02 -20.62 1.52
N ASN A 386 -9.98 -19.81 1.58
CA ASN A 386 -8.79 -20.08 2.38
C ASN A 386 -8.56 -18.97 3.43
N GLU A 387 -9.62 -18.28 3.83
CA GLU A 387 -9.61 -17.39 4.99
C GLU A 387 -9.62 -18.20 6.31
N PHE A 388 -8.66 -19.11 6.44
CA PHE A 388 -8.60 -20.15 7.48
C PHE A 388 -8.67 -19.62 8.91
N TYR A 389 -8.31 -18.35 9.15
CA TYR A 389 -8.48 -17.71 10.45
C TYR A 389 -9.95 -17.49 10.85
N TYR A 390 -10.87 -17.55 9.88
CA TYR A 390 -12.31 -17.33 10.07
C TYR A 390 -13.16 -18.59 9.86
N ASN A 391 -12.60 -19.67 9.29
CA ASN A 391 -13.33 -20.88 8.91
C ASN A 391 -12.77 -22.17 9.53
N ASP A 392 -12.40 -22.11 10.81
CA ASP A 392 -11.90 -23.26 11.57
C ASP A 392 -10.63 -23.90 11.01
N ASN A 393 -9.71 -23.08 10.50
CA ASN A 393 -8.46 -23.51 9.89
C ASN A 393 -8.65 -24.48 8.70
N ARG A 394 -9.64 -24.24 7.86
CA ARG A 394 -9.87 -25.01 6.64
C ARG A 394 -9.51 -24.25 5.39
N ILE A 395 -9.12 -24.99 4.35
CA ILE A 395 -9.02 -24.51 2.97
C ILE A 395 -10.07 -25.29 2.18
N ILE A 396 -11.01 -24.60 1.56
CA ILE A 396 -12.14 -25.19 0.84
C ILE A 396 -12.10 -24.71 -0.60
N ILE A 397 -12.12 -25.66 -1.54
CA ILE A 397 -12.16 -25.39 -2.98
C ILE A 397 -13.38 -26.13 -3.55
N ASN A 398 -14.38 -25.40 -4.00
CA ASN A 398 -15.54 -25.99 -4.66
C ASN A 398 -15.44 -25.76 -6.16
N VAL A 399 -15.06 -26.82 -6.90
CA VAL A 399 -14.90 -26.78 -8.37
C VAL A 399 -16.26 -27.09 -8.99
N THR A 400 -16.79 -26.12 -9.75
CA THR A 400 -18.11 -26.20 -10.42
C THR A 400 -18.02 -26.46 -11.91
N ARG A 401 -16.86 -26.23 -12.54
CA ARG A 401 -16.57 -26.55 -13.92
C ARG A 401 -15.10 -26.85 -14.09
N LEU A 402 -14.76 -27.92 -14.82
CA LEU A 402 -13.38 -28.30 -15.13
C LEU A 402 -13.30 -29.02 -16.48
N ILE A 403 -12.60 -28.42 -17.44
CA ILE A 403 -12.42 -29.02 -18.78
C ILE A 403 -11.17 -29.91 -18.81
N LYS A 404 -10.06 -29.41 -18.19
CA LYS A 404 -8.80 -30.15 -18.11
C LYS A 404 -8.22 -30.02 -16.71
N PRO A 405 -7.57 -31.06 -16.18
CA PRO A 405 -6.87 -30.97 -14.91
C PRO A 405 -5.93 -29.76 -14.83
N ILE A 406 -5.89 -29.13 -13.66
CA ILE A 406 -5.03 -27.98 -13.39
C ILE A 406 -4.45 -28.05 -11.96
N VAL A 407 -3.26 -27.52 -11.76
CA VAL A 407 -2.65 -27.42 -10.44
C VAL A 407 -3.00 -26.08 -9.80
N LEU A 408 -3.57 -26.11 -8.60
CA LEU A 408 -3.77 -24.95 -7.76
C LEU A 408 -2.71 -24.95 -6.65
N LYS A 409 -1.88 -23.91 -6.60
CA LYS A 409 -0.87 -23.69 -5.57
C LYS A 409 -1.37 -22.66 -4.57
N ILE A 410 -1.43 -23.02 -3.30
CA ILE A 410 -1.92 -22.14 -2.22
C ILE A 410 -0.79 -21.88 -1.25
N ARG A 411 -0.50 -20.60 -1.02
CA ARG A 411 0.47 -20.17 -0.01
C ARG A 411 -0.06 -20.45 1.38
N LEU A 412 0.71 -21.18 2.18
CA LEU A 412 0.42 -21.45 3.59
C LEU A 412 1.17 -20.46 4.51
N PRO A 413 0.66 -20.18 5.70
CA PRO A 413 1.37 -19.45 6.73
C PRO A 413 2.68 -20.12 7.13
N LYS A 414 3.57 -19.38 7.77
CA LYS A 414 4.84 -19.92 8.23
C LYS A 414 4.63 -21.04 9.26
N ASP A 415 5.43 -22.10 9.13
CA ASP A 415 5.40 -23.29 10.00
C ASP A 415 4.01 -23.94 10.12
N SER A 416 3.22 -23.85 9.03
CA SER A 416 1.92 -24.51 8.90
C SER A 416 2.02 -25.74 8.00
N PHE A 417 1.14 -26.70 8.22
CA PHE A 417 1.04 -27.91 7.39
C PHE A 417 -0.42 -28.33 7.20
N VAL A 418 -0.64 -29.17 6.20
CA VAL A 418 -1.94 -29.77 5.93
C VAL A 418 -1.85 -31.26 6.21
N GLU A 419 -2.77 -31.80 7.02
CA GLU A 419 -2.77 -33.22 7.37
C GLU A 419 -2.87 -34.11 6.13
N LYS A 420 -1.97 -35.11 6.05
CA LYS A 420 -1.92 -36.12 4.96
C LYS A 420 -1.52 -35.58 3.57
N TYR A 421 -0.98 -34.36 3.51
CA TYR A 421 -0.49 -33.79 2.25
C TYR A 421 0.96 -33.32 2.39
N ASP A 422 1.75 -33.63 1.38
CA ASP A 422 3.11 -33.12 1.28
C ASP A 422 3.08 -31.65 0.88
N ILE A 423 3.92 -30.85 1.54
CA ILE A 423 4.05 -29.43 1.28
C ILE A 423 5.42 -29.16 0.69
N ASN A 424 5.47 -28.51 -0.44
CA ASN A 424 6.70 -28.07 -1.06
C ASN A 424 7.06 -26.66 -0.54
N GLY A 425 7.95 -26.59 0.46
CA GLY A 425 8.27 -25.33 1.14
C GLY A 425 7.05 -24.81 1.90
N ARG A 426 6.43 -23.73 1.38
CA ARG A 426 5.21 -23.12 1.95
C ARG A 426 4.00 -23.19 1.00
N TRP A 427 4.02 -24.13 0.06
CA TRP A 427 2.98 -24.26 -0.96
C TRP A 427 2.26 -25.59 -0.86
N LEU A 428 0.94 -25.53 -0.66
CA LEU A 428 0.05 -26.67 -0.88
C LEU A 428 -0.24 -26.73 -2.38
N GLU A 429 0.13 -27.84 -3.01
CA GLU A 429 -0.14 -28.10 -4.43
C GLU A 429 -1.34 -29.07 -4.52
N VAL A 430 -2.43 -28.60 -5.12
CA VAL A 430 -3.67 -29.37 -5.28
C VAL A 430 -3.89 -29.65 -6.76
N ASN A 431 -3.89 -30.92 -7.14
CA ASN A 431 -4.30 -31.34 -8.48
C ASN A 431 -5.84 -31.36 -8.54
N LEU A 432 -6.43 -30.38 -9.19
CA LEU A 432 -7.86 -30.36 -9.47
C LEU A 432 -8.16 -31.21 -10.70
N THR A 433 -8.82 -32.35 -10.51
CA THR A 433 -9.07 -33.35 -11.55
C THR A 433 -10.55 -33.63 -11.76
N GLU A 434 -11.42 -33.16 -10.88
CA GLU A 434 -12.85 -33.43 -10.87
C GLU A 434 -13.64 -32.21 -10.39
N GLU A 435 -14.87 -32.10 -10.84
CA GLU A 435 -15.87 -31.15 -10.34
C GLU A 435 -16.40 -31.65 -9.01
N LYS A 436 -15.80 -31.20 -7.91
CA LYS A 436 -16.17 -31.53 -6.55
C LYS A 436 -15.64 -30.52 -5.53
N GLU A 437 -16.03 -30.70 -4.29
CA GLU A 437 -15.45 -29.98 -3.15
C GLU A 437 -14.16 -30.68 -2.68
N TYR A 438 -13.09 -29.89 -2.52
CA TYR A 438 -11.84 -30.30 -1.90
C TYR A 438 -11.71 -29.55 -0.58
N VAL A 439 -11.48 -30.28 0.53
CA VAL A 439 -11.35 -29.71 1.87
C VAL A 439 -10.05 -30.15 2.50
N PHE A 440 -9.30 -29.18 3.01
CA PHE A 440 -8.01 -29.40 3.66
C PHE A 440 -8.03 -28.79 5.05
N ASN A 441 -7.63 -29.56 6.07
CA ASN A 441 -7.47 -29.08 7.43
C ASN A 441 -6.06 -28.55 7.63
N LEU A 442 -5.95 -27.25 7.87
CA LEU A 442 -4.70 -26.56 8.12
C LEU A 442 -4.34 -26.65 9.61
N LYS A 443 -3.10 -26.96 9.90
CA LYS A 443 -2.52 -26.87 11.24
C LYS A 443 -1.46 -25.78 11.25
N ASN A 444 -1.68 -24.75 12.06
CA ASN A 444 -0.72 -23.70 12.28
C ASN A 444 0.11 -24.01 13.54
N ASN A 445 1.42 -23.78 13.45
CA ASN A 445 2.30 -23.89 14.60
C ASN A 445 2.71 -22.49 15.09
N ILE A 446 3.13 -22.46 16.36
CA ILE A 446 3.81 -21.29 16.90
C ILE A 446 5.22 -21.25 16.34
N ASN A 447 5.63 -20.09 15.89
CA ASN A 447 7.00 -19.84 15.47
C ASN A 447 7.53 -18.56 16.14
N SER A 448 8.86 -18.42 16.18
CA SER A 448 9.51 -17.23 16.73
C SER A 448 10.33 -16.55 15.67
N GLN A 449 10.25 -15.23 15.63
CA GLN A 449 11.13 -14.38 14.84
C GLN A 449 11.62 -13.22 15.70
N ASN A 450 12.93 -13.09 15.84
CA ASN A 450 13.57 -12.07 16.71
C ASN A 450 13.04 -12.11 18.16
N GLY A 451 12.70 -13.31 18.66
CA GLY A 451 12.15 -13.49 20.01
C GLY A 451 10.66 -13.18 20.14
N ILE A 452 9.98 -12.83 19.07
CA ILE A 452 8.54 -12.54 19.04
C ILE A 452 7.78 -13.73 18.49
N LEU A 453 6.69 -14.09 19.13
CA LEU A 453 5.90 -15.27 18.77
C LEU A 453 4.80 -14.96 17.76
N PHE A 454 4.64 -15.89 16.82
CA PHE A 454 3.60 -15.87 15.80
C PHE A 454 2.87 -17.22 15.79
N PHE A 455 1.60 -17.20 15.46
CA PHE A 455 0.82 -18.39 15.08
C PHE A 455 0.61 -18.36 13.56
N GLY A 456 1.40 -19.18 12.85
CA GLY A 456 1.54 -18.99 11.42
C GLY A 456 2.17 -17.62 11.10
N ASP A 457 1.43 -16.78 10.39
CA ASP A 457 1.85 -15.39 10.10
C ASP A 457 1.24 -14.34 11.04
N MET A 458 0.35 -14.74 11.96
CA MET A 458 -0.30 -13.83 12.91
C MET A 458 0.55 -13.60 14.16
N LEU A 459 0.79 -12.34 14.48
CA LEU A 459 1.48 -11.94 15.70
C LEU A 459 0.67 -12.31 16.93
N LEU A 460 1.30 -12.96 17.91
CA LEU A 460 0.67 -13.28 19.19
C LEU A 460 0.87 -12.16 20.21
N THR A 461 -0.20 -11.87 20.95
CA THR A 461 -0.21 -10.87 22.00
C THR A 461 -0.83 -11.44 23.27
N LYS A 462 -0.35 -11.02 24.43
CA LYS A 462 -1.05 -11.33 25.69
C LYS A 462 -2.29 -10.46 25.81
N LYS A 463 -3.39 -11.11 26.18
CA LYS A 463 -4.70 -10.46 26.31
C LYS A 463 -4.65 -9.35 27.37
N LYS A 464 -5.12 -8.16 27.00
CA LYS A 464 -5.81 -7.26 27.89
C LYS A 464 -7.19 -7.00 27.30
N GLU A 465 -8.19 -7.30 28.06
CA GLU A 465 -9.63 -7.14 27.87
C GLU A 465 -10.19 -6.87 26.46
N LYS A 466 -11.11 -7.71 25.99
CA LYS A 466 -11.90 -7.60 24.75
C LYS A 466 -11.19 -7.92 23.41
N MET A 467 -10.68 -9.15 23.25
CA MET A 467 -10.24 -9.64 21.96
C MET A 467 -11.11 -10.79 21.44
N GLU A 468 -11.51 -10.74 20.15
CA GLU A 468 -12.42 -11.73 19.56
C GLU A 468 -11.79 -13.08 19.26
N HIS A 469 -10.45 -13.17 19.20
CA HIS A 469 -9.76 -14.41 18.83
C HIS A 469 -8.82 -14.85 19.94
N GLU A 470 -9.22 -15.87 20.67
CA GLU A 470 -8.42 -16.48 21.74
C GLU A 470 -7.75 -17.76 21.24
N LEU A 471 -6.47 -17.90 21.53
CA LEU A 471 -5.70 -19.10 21.29
C LEU A 471 -5.17 -19.63 22.62
N PHE A 472 -5.49 -20.89 22.95
CA PHE A 472 -5.03 -21.55 24.17
C PHE A 472 -3.78 -22.37 23.85
N ILE A 473 -2.64 -21.98 24.45
CA ILE A 473 -1.39 -22.68 24.29
C ILE A 473 -0.79 -22.92 25.68
N ASN A 474 -0.52 -24.17 26.03
CA ASN A 474 0.07 -24.55 27.32
C ASN A 474 -0.62 -23.92 28.54
N LYS A 475 -1.94 -23.85 28.55
CA LYS A 475 -2.79 -23.25 29.58
C LYS A 475 -2.71 -21.70 29.66
N GLU A 476 -2.00 -21.03 28.79
CA GLU A 476 -2.02 -19.57 28.65
C GLU A 476 -2.92 -19.15 27.51
N VAL A 477 -3.60 -18.01 27.66
CA VAL A 477 -4.46 -17.42 26.63
C VAL A 477 -3.67 -16.38 25.86
N TYR A 478 -3.60 -16.54 24.56
CA TYR A 478 -3.04 -15.58 23.62
C TYR A 478 -4.13 -15.09 22.69
N SER A 479 -3.95 -13.93 22.14
CA SER A 479 -4.83 -13.40 21.12
C SER A 479 -4.04 -12.94 19.89
N TYR A 480 -4.74 -12.93 18.74
CA TYR A 480 -4.18 -12.40 17.52
C TYR A 480 -4.06 -10.87 17.60
N VAL A 481 -3.19 -10.31 16.78
CA VAL A 481 -3.19 -8.86 16.57
C VAL A 481 -4.57 -8.42 16.10
N TYR A 482 -5.03 -7.44 16.74
CA TYR A 482 -6.34 -6.87 16.72
C TYR A 482 -6.81 -6.40 15.33
N ASP A 483 -8.04 -6.71 14.96
CA ASP A 483 -8.69 -6.21 13.74
C ASP A 483 -9.62 -5.04 14.06
N ASN A 484 -9.14 -3.81 13.83
CA ASN A 484 -9.86 -2.59 14.13
C ASN A 484 -11.14 -2.36 13.34
N SER A 485 -11.30 -3.01 12.20
CA SER A 485 -12.46 -2.78 11.36
C SER A 485 -13.80 -3.16 12.02
N LYS A 486 -13.72 -3.78 13.21
CA LYS A 486 -14.88 -4.23 13.99
C LYS A 486 -15.19 -3.35 15.19
N PHE A 487 -14.38 -2.34 15.50
CA PHE A 487 -14.48 -1.59 16.77
C PHE A 487 -14.64 -0.08 16.56
N ASP A 488 -15.34 0.58 17.48
CA ASP A 488 -15.50 2.04 17.52
C ASP A 488 -14.17 2.71 17.95
N GLU A 489 -13.77 3.77 17.27
CA GLU A 489 -12.53 4.52 17.56
C GLU A 489 -12.43 5.00 19.02
N ARG A 490 -13.55 5.18 19.69
CA ARG A 490 -13.63 5.67 21.09
C ARG A 490 -13.30 4.61 22.14
N GLU A 491 -13.15 3.33 21.74
CA GLU A 491 -13.00 2.22 22.70
C GLU A 491 -11.54 1.73 22.85
N LEU A 492 -10.55 2.41 22.25
CA LEU A 492 -9.26 1.77 21.95
C LEU A 492 -8.03 2.52 22.46
N ASP A 493 -7.93 2.65 23.79
CA ASP A 493 -6.67 2.88 24.49
C ASP A 493 -6.08 1.53 24.97
N GLU A 494 -5.51 0.72 24.06
CA GLU A 494 -4.99 -0.58 24.44
C GLU A 494 -3.47 -0.69 24.35
N LYS A 495 -2.89 -1.17 25.44
CA LYS A 495 -1.51 -1.62 25.52
C LYS A 495 -1.44 -3.09 25.12
N VAL A 496 -0.79 -3.38 24.04
CA VAL A 496 -0.59 -4.76 23.58
C VAL A 496 0.80 -5.22 23.97
N GLN A 497 0.90 -6.33 24.71
CA GLN A 497 2.16 -6.93 25.06
C GLN A 497 2.53 -8.01 24.05
N TYR A 498 3.69 -7.89 23.41
CA TYR A 498 4.25 -8.98 22.62
C TYR A 498 4.65 -10.14 23.52
N VAL A 499 4.47 -11.34 23.01
CA VAL A 499 4.95 -12.55 23.66
C VAL A 499 6.34 -12.86 23.09
N LYS A 500 7.33 -12.87 23.98
CA LYS A 500 8.68 -13.34 23.68
C LYS A 500 8.78 -14.83 23.97
#